data_04cf2154325b6c7c8786be59fd30f081
#
_entry.id   04cf2154325b6c7c8786be59fd30f081
#
_cell.length_a   1.000
_cell.length_b   1.000
_cell.length_c   1.000
_cell.angle_alpha   90.00
_cell.angle_beta   90.00
_cell.angle_gamma   90.00
#
_symmetry.space_group_name_H-M   'P 1'
#
loop_
_entity.id
_entity.type
_entity.pdbx_description
1 polymer ?
#
loop_
_entity_poly.entity_id
_entity_poly.type
_entity_poly.pdbx_seq_one_letter_code
_entity_poly.pdbx_strand_id
1 'polypeptide(L)'
;MTSQQGMLDGFDPPRSRSVEIARVLVDVDLAHIDRPLDYIVPDTLIDEATVGQLVRVRFSGARVDGWIVERTRREMLDDRAHIESVVSSIPVLTPALYETARRIAGRFLATTSQVLSLAIPPRHARAEKHVLEQTPPPWPSLETPSVSAGWGAYSAGQALLNRLSSGQSPRAVVTALRPLMRRCLSDAVAATVSSGRSVIIVTSTGE
;
A
#
# COMPACT_ATOMS: atom_id res chain seq x y z
N MET A 1 2.55 -34.15 -63.79
CA MET A 1 2.31 -34.04 -62.29
C MET A 1 3.25 -32.97 -61.82
N THR A 2 2.78 -31.73 -61.80
CA THR A 2 3.57 -30.56 -61.43
C THR A 2 3.13 -30.13 -60.02
N SER A 3 4.04 -30.26 -59.08
CA SER A 3 3.85 -29.95 -57.66
C SER A 3 3.60 -28.45 -57.45
N GLN A 4 2.46 -28.12 -56.88
CA GLN A 4 2.19 -26.81 -56.26
C GLN A 4 2.98 -26.68 -54.96
N GLN A 5 4.17 -26.11 -55.05
CA GLN A 5 5.01 -25.77 -53.93
C GLN A 5 5.43 -24.30 -54.08
N GLY A 6 4.56 -23.41 -53.70
CA GLY A 6 4.85 -21.99 -53.84
C GLY A 6 3.70 -21.13 -53.34
N MET A 7 3.44 -21.09 -52.03
CA MET A 7 2.61 -20.02 -51.45
C MET A 7 2.58 -20.07 -49.91
N LEU A 8 3.74 -20.09 -49.25
CA LEU A 8 3.86 -19.88 -47.81
C LEU A 8 5.11 -19.06 -47.44
N ASP A 9 5.70 -18.37 -48.44
CA ASP A 9 6.77 -17.40 -48.17
C ASP A 9 6.15 -16.05 -47.84
N GLY A 10 6.09 -15.73 -46.56
CA GLY A 10 5.66 -14.39 -46.10
C GLY A 10 4.96 -14.34 -44.73
N PHE A 11 4.70 -15.48 -44.11
CA PHE A 11 4.19 -15.47 -42.76
C PHE A 11 5.38 -15.45 -41.78
N ASP A 12 5.90 -14.25 -41.45
CA ASP A 12 6.80 -14.08 -40.35
C ASP A 12 5.92 -14.15 -39.05
N PRO A 13 6.04 -15.21 -38.25
CA PRO A 13 5.22 -15.32 -37.04
C PRO A 13 5.51 -14.12 -36.15
N PRO A 14 4.49 -13.52 -35.53
CA PRO A 14 4.69 -12.40 -34.64
C PRO A 14 5.72 -12.79 -33.56
N ARG A 15 6.83 -12.04 -33.50
CA ARG A 15 7.92 -12.32 -32.56
C ARG A 15 7.44 -12.07 -31.16
N SER A 16 7.40 -13.11 -30.32
CA SER A 16 7.14 -12.93 -28.91
C SER A 16 8.24 -12.04 -28.33
N ARG A 17 7.81 -10.98 -27.65
CA ARG A 17 8.71 -10.05 -26.96
C ARG A 17 8.54 -10.23 -25.46
N SER A 18 9.64 -10.43 -24.76
CA SER A 18 9.65 -10.43 -23.29
C SER A 18 9.47 -8.99 -22.80
N VAL A 19 8.39 -8.72 -22.10
CA VAL A 19 8.04 -7.40 -21.58
C VAL A 19 7.79 -7.43 -20.09
N GLU A 20 8.10 -6.34 -19.43
CA GLU A 20 7.72 -6.12 -18.01
C GLU A 20 6.25 -5.70 -17.94
N ILE A 21 5.49 -6.43 -17.15
CA ILE A 21 4.06 -6.19 -16.92
C ILE A 21 3.85 -5.74 -15.49
N ALA A 22 3.11 -4.65 -15.33
CA ALA A 22 2.55 -4.23 -14.05
C ALA A 22 1.07 -4.58 -14.00
N ARG A 23 0.66 -5.26 -12.96
CA ARG A 23 -0.74 -5.47 -12.63
C ARG A 23 -1.22 -4.29 -11.80
N VAL A 24 -2.09 -3.48 -12.40
CA VAL A 24 -2.56 -2.22 -11.83
C VAL A 24 -4.02 -2.33 -11.40
N LEU A 25 -4.30 -2.06 -10.13
CA LEU A 25 -5.66 -1.84 -9.67
C LEU A 25 -6.01 -0.39 -10.00
N VAL A 26 -6.85 -0.21 -11.02
CA VAL A 26 -7.28 1.14 -11.45
C VAL A 26 -8.26 1.75 -10.45
N ASP A 27 -8.12 3.05 -10.21
CA ASP A 27 -9.01 3.81 -9.30
C ASP A 27 -10.27 4.23 -10.06
N VAL A 28 -11.16 3.26 -10.24
CA VAL A 28 -12.47 3.46 -10.88
C VAL A 28 -13.56 2.81 -10.05
N ASP A 29 -14.71 3.47 -9.98
CA ASP A 29 -15.88 2.97 -9.25
C ASP A 29 -16.72 2.04 -10.12
N LEU A 30 -16.16 0.90 -10.51
CA LEU A 30 -16.81 -0.10 -11.36
C LEU A 30 -16.66 -1.49 -10.73
N ALA A 31 -17.68 -1.96 -10.04
CA ALA A 31 -17.66 -3.22 -9.29
C ALA A 31 -17.24 -4.44 -10.14
N HIS A 32 -17.61 -4.49 -11.42
CA HIS A 32 -17.25 -5.60 -12.31
C HIS A 32 -15.77 -5.59 -12.74
N ILE A 33 -15.01 -4.52 -12.43
CA ILE A 33 -13.59 -4.35 -12.74
C ILE A 33 -12.75 -4.29 -11.46
N ASP A 34 -13.27 -4.74 -10.33
CA ASP A 34 -12.51 -4.79 -9.06
C ASP A 34 -11.43 -5.90 -9.07
N ARG A 35 -10.53 -5.80 -10.04
CA ARG A 35 -9.39 -6.69 -10.23
C ARG A 35 -8.23 -5.95 -10.89
N PRO A 36 -6.97 -6.33 -10.59
CA PRO A 36 -5.83 -5.76 -11.28
C PRO A 36 -5.84 -6.08 -12.79
N LEU A 37 -5.49 -5.09 -13.59
CA LEU A 37 -5.35 -5.17 -15.04
C LEU A 37 -3.88 -5.13 -15.44
N ASP A 38 -3.53 -5.83 -16.50
CA ASP A 38 -2.16 -5.92 -16.99
C ASP A 38 -1.83 -4.72 -17.90
N TYR A 39 -0.76 -4.00 -17.56
CA TYR A 39 -0.18 -2.90 -18.33
C TYR A 39 1.29 -3.16 -18.60
N ILE A 40 1.76 -2.80 -19.80
CA ILE A 40 3.19 -2.87 -20.12
C ILE A 40 3.90 -1.72 -19.39
N VAL A 41 5.03 -2.03 -18.78
CA VAL A 41 5.92 -1.03 -18.21
C VAL A 41 6.90 -0.60 -19.29
N PRO A 42 6.88 0.67 -19.74
CA PRO A 42 7.84 1.17 -20.72
C PRO A 42 9.28 1.06 -20.17
N ASP A 43 10.25 0.86 -21.06
CA ASP A 43 11.67 0.77 -20.68
C ASP A 43 12.15 1.99 -19.89
N THR A 44 11.59 3.17 -20.19
CA THR A 44 11.88 4.43 -19.49
C THR A 44 11.37 4.47 -18.04
N LEU A 45 10.45 3.59 -17.66
CA LEU A 45 9.82 3.57 -16.32
C LEU A 45 10.15 2.28 -15.53
N ILE A 46 11.03 1.41 -16.05
CA ILE A 46 11.31 0.10 -15.44
C ILE A 46 11.80 0.25 -14.00
N ASP A 47 12.68 1.21 -13.74
CA ASP A 47 13.28 1.43 -12.42
C ASP A 47 12.35 2.22 -11.49
N GLU A 48 11.48 3.05 -12.07
CA GLU A 48 10.60 3.92 -11.30
C GLU A 48 9.27 3.25 -10.92
N ALA A 49 8.69 2.45 -11.84
CA ALA A 49 7.37 1.84 -11.64
C ALA A 49 7.45 0.59 -10.75
N THR A 50 7.53 0.75 -9.43
CA THR A 50 7.63 -0.35 -8.48
C THR A 50 6.29 -0.71 -7.84
N VAL A 51 6.20 -1.90 -7.20
CA VAL A 51 5.00 -2.34 -6.51
C VAL A 51 4.64 -1.37 -5.38
N GLY A 52 3.37 -1.03 -5.29
CA GLY A 52 2.83 -0.10 -4.30
C GLY A 52 2.76 1.36 -4.74
N GLN A 53 3.33 1.70 -5.89
CA GLN A 53 3.28 3.07 -6.41
C GLN A 53 1.98 3.40 -7.12
N LEU A 54 1.62 4.68 -7.06
CA LEU A 54 0.53 5.27 -7.81
C LEU A 54 1.02 5.61 -9.22
N VAL A 55 0.35 5.08 -10.23
CA VAL A 55 0.66 5.28 -11.65
C VAL A 55 -0.54 5.79 -12.41
N ARG A 56 -0.28 6.43 -13.54
CA ARG A 56 -1.30 6.87 -14.49
C ARG A 56 -1.34 5.94 -15.68
N VAL A 57 -2.53 5.49 -16.02
CA VAL A 57 -2.78 4.55 -17.12
C VAL A 57 -3.98 5.00 -17.95
N ARG A 58 -4.12 4.42 -19.14
CA ARG A 58 -5.34 4.55 -19.94
C ARG A 58 -6.30 3.40 -19.66
N PHE A 59 -7.53 3.74 -19.34
CA PHE A 59 -8.61 2.80 -19.15
C PHE A 59 -9.86 3.31 -19.87
N SER A 60 -10.42 2.50 -20.79
CA SER A 60 -11.60 2.87 -21.62
C SER A 60 -11.49 4.25 -22.27
N GLY A 61 -10.28 4.62 -22.75
CA GLY A 61 -10.02 5.91 -23.41
C GLY A 61 -9.76 7.08 -22.46
N ALA A 62 -10.04 6.95 -21.17
CA ALA A 62 -9.76 7.96 -20.15
C ALA A 62 -8.39 7.73 -19.46
N ARG A 63 -7.78 8.80 -18.97
CA ARG A 63 -6.63 8.72 -18.07
C ARG A 63 -7.15 8.55 -16.65
N VAL A 64 -6.70 7.48 -16.00
CA VAL A 64 -7.05 7.17 -14.61
C VAL A 64 -5.78 6.86 -13.82
N ASP A 65 -5.84 7.09 -12.53
CA ASP A 65 -4.79 6.68 -11.62
C ASP A 65 -5.05 5.24 -11.15
N GLY A 66 -4.03 4.55 -10.68
CA GLY A 66 -4.14 3.20 -10.15
C GLY A 66 -2.86 2.79 -9.42
N TRP A 67 -2.94 1.75 -8.62
CA TRP A 67 -1.80 1.26 -7.84
C TRP A 67 -1.23 -0.02 -8.44
N ILE A 68 0.09 -0.08 -8.57
CA ILE A 68 0.78 -1.32 -8.96
C ILE A 68 0.70 -2.31 -7.80
N VAL A 69 0.02 -3.43 -7.99
CA VAL A 69 -0.10 -4.49 -6.97
C VAL A 69 0.88 -5.64 -7.19
N GLU A 70 1.35 -5.82 -8.42
CA GLU A 70 2.29 -6.88 -8.78
C GLU A 70 3.09 -6.49 -10.02
N ARG A 71 4.34 -6.96 -10.12
CA ARG A 71 5.14 -6.91 -11.35
C ARG A 71 5.56 -8.31 -11.76
N THR A 72 5.55 -8.56 -13.05
CA THR A 72 5.94 -9.84 -13.63
C THR A 72 6.52 -9.62 -15.02
N ARG A 73 7.35 -10.56 -15.47
CA ARG A 73 7.86 -10.58 -16.83
C ARG A 73 7.13 -11.67 -17.62
N ARG A 74 6.63 -11.34 -18.81
CA ARG A 74 5.93 -12.29 -19.68
C ARG A 74 6.33 -12.09 -21.13
N GLU A 75 6.27 -13.18 -21.89
CA GLU A 75 6.29 -13.10 -23.34
C GLU A 75 4.91 -12.72 -23.85
N MET A 76 4.85 -11.72 -24.71
CA MET A 76 3.60 -11.22 -25.27
C MET A 76 3.71 -11.05 -26.79
N LEU A 77 2.58 -11.34 -27.43
CA LEU A 77 2.36 -11.14 -28.86
C LEU A 77 1.57 -9.87 -29.16
N ASP A 78 0.87 -9.34 -28.15
CA ASP A 78 -0.08 -8.23 -28.29
C ASP A 78 0.48 -6.93 -27.72
N ASP A 79 0.12 -5.81 -28.36
CA ASP A 79 0.38 -4.46 -27.87
C ASP A 79 -0.71 -4.07 -26.86
N ARG A 80 -0.44 -4.26 -25.57
CA ARG A 80 -1.34 -3.87 -24.48
C ARG A 80 -1.14 -2.40 -24.13
N ALA A 81 -2.12 -1.85 -23.38
CA ALA A 81 -1.98 -0.51 -22.82
C ALA A 81 -0.73 -0.41 -21.91
N HIS A 82 -0.05 0.72 -21.99
CA HIS A 82 1.17 1.01 -21.23
C HIS A 82 0.86 1.88 -20.00
N ILE A 83 1.76 1.83 -19.02
CA ILE A 83 1.81 2.86 -17.97
C ILE A 83 2.25 4.16 -18.64
N GLU A 84 1.48 5.25 -18.47
CA GLU A 84 1.83 6.56 -19.02
C GLU A 84 2.87 7.29 -18.16
N SER A 85 2.73 7.21 -16.84
CA SER A 85 3.68 7.83 -15.89
C SER A 85 3.54 7.28 -14.48
N VAL A 86 4.60 7.43 -13.70
CA VAL A 86 4.57 7.26 -12.24
C VAL A 86 4.08 8.57 -11.63
N VAL A 87 3.00 8.53 -10.85
CA VAL A 87 2.39 9.71 -10.23
C VAL A 87 3.10 10.07 -8.93
N SER A 88 3.45 9.06 -8.11
CA SER A 88 4.18 9.24 -6.85
C SER A 88 5.42 8.37 -6.84
N SER A 89 6.57 8.95 -6.46
CA SER A 89 7.82 8.21 -6.27
C SER A 89 7.83 7.35 -5.00
N ILE A 90 6.85 7.56 -4.11
CA ILE A 90 6.74 6.82 -2.86
C ILE A 90 5.74 5.67 -3.04
N PRO A 91 6.11 4.41 -2.71
CA PRO A 91 5.17 3.30 -2.69
C PRO A 91 4.23 3.45 -1.49
N VAL A 92 2.97 3.82 -1.74
CA VAL A 92 1.96 4.06 -0.71
C VAL A 92 1.10 2.83 -0.40
N LEU A 93 1.01 1.89 -1.33
CA LEU A 93 0.24 0.67 -1.17
C LEU A 93 1.14 -0.50 -0.75
N THR A 94 1.10 -0.86 0.53
CA THR A 94 1.77 -2.07 1.00
C THR A 94 0.93 -3.33 0.70
N PRO A 95 1.55 -4.52 0.56
CA PRO A 95 0.80 -5.78 0.39
C PRO A 95 -0.21 -6.03 1.51
N ALA A 96 0.13 -5.68 2.76
CA ALA A 96 -0.77 -5.82 3.90
C ALA A 96 -2.00 -4.89 3.80
N LEU A 97 -1.80 -3.66 3.33
CA LEU A 97 -2.88 -2.70 3.11
C LEU A 97 -3.80 -3.18 1.97
N TYR A 98 -3.22 -3.65 0.88
CA TYR A 98 -3.98 -4.19 -0.26
C TYR A 98 -4.86 -5.37 0.15
N GLU A 99 -4.30 -6.35 0.87
CA GLU A 99 -5.06 -7.50 1.35
C GLU A 99 -6.16 -7.09 2.35
N THR A 100 -5.88 -6.13 3.22
CA THR A 100 -6.87 -5.59 4.17
C THR A 100 -8.00 -4.90 3.41
N ALA A 101 -7.69 -4.08 2.40
CA ALA A 101 -8.69 -3.41 1.59
C ALA A 101 -9.59 -4.41 0.85
N ARG A 102 -9.03 -5.47 0.28
CA ARG A 102 -9.81 -6.55 -0.36
C ARG A 102 -10.78 -7.22 0.60
N ARG A 103 -10.33 -7.53 1.83
CA ARG A 103 -11.20 -8.13 2.86
C ARG A 103 -12.32 -7.20 3.28
N ILE A 104 -12.04 -5.92 3.46
CA ILE A 104 -13.05 -4.90 3.78
C ILE A 104 -14.04 -4.78 2.63
N ALA A 105 -13.56 -4.65 1.39
CA ALA A 105 -14.41 -4.55 0.20
C ALA A 105 -15.38 -5.74 0.10
N GLY A 106 -14.89 -6.97 0.24
CA GLY A 106 -15.73 -8.17 0.23
C GLY A 106 -16.75 -8.22 1.38
N ARG A 107 -16.42 -7.64 2.55
CA ARG A 107 -17.33 -7.61 3.71
C ARG A 107 -18.46 -6.60 3.55
N PHE A 108 -18.19 -5.47 2.90
CA PHE A 108 -19.11 -4.32 2.83
C PHE A 108 -19.68 -4.08 1.43
N LEU A 109 -19.49 -5.03 0.50
CA LEU A 109 -19.96 -4.95 -0.89
C LEU A 109 -19.46 -3.67 -1.61
N ALA A 110 -18.26 -3.23 -1.26
CA ALA A 110 -17.55 -2.12 -1.89
C ALA A 110 -16.52 -2.64 -2.92
N THR A 111 -15.92 -1.75 -3.70
CA THR A 111 -14.74 -2.09 -4.50
C THR A 111 -13.45 -1.91 -3.68
N THR A 112 -12.40 -2.64 -4.04
CA THR A 112 -11.09 -2.49 -3.40
C THR A 112 -10.54 -1.08 -3.60
N SER A 113 -10.76 -0.48 -4.80
CA SER A 113 -10.35 0.90 -5.08
C SER A 113 -11.05 1.91 -4.17
N GLN A 114 -12.36 1.77 -3.93
CA GLN A 114 -13.08 2.63 -2.98
C GLN A 114 -12.48 2.58 -1.57
N VAL A 115 -12.16 1.38 -1.08
CA VAL A 115 -11.55 1.23 0.25
C VAL A 115 -10.15 1.84 0.26
N LEU A 116 -9.36 1.67 -0.80
CA LEU A 116 -8.02 2.26 -0.89
C LEU A 116 -8.07 3.78 -0.97
N SER A 117 -9.02 4.37 -1.68
CA SER A 117 -9.21 5.83 -1.76
C SER A 117 -9.58 6.45 -0.40
N LEU A 118 -10.19 5.67 0.50
CA LEU A 118 -10.40 6.09 1.90
C LEU A 118 -9.15 5.91 2.77
N ALA A 119 -8.34 4.88 2.49
CA ALA A 119 -7.18 4.54 3.31
C ALA A 119 -5.92 5.31 2.92
N ILE A 120 -5.77 5.65 1.65
CA ILE A 120 -4.63 6.37 1.10
C ILE A 120 -5.08 7.80 0.78
N PRO A 121 -4.56 8.82 1.49
CA PRO A 121 -4.95 10.19 1.25
C PRO A 121 -4.54 10.65 -0.16
N PRO A 122 -5.23 11.65 -0.74
CA PRO A 122 -4.82 12.24 -2.01
C PRO A 122 -3.37 12.71 -1.97
N ARG A 123 -2.66 12.52 -3.08
CA ARG A 123 -1.25 12.89 -3.18
C ARG A 123 -1.03 14.37 -2.91
N HIS A 124 -0.06 14.68 -2.07
CA HIS A 124 0.41 16.03 -1.79
C HIS A 124 1.90 16.17 -2.17
N ALA A 125 2.18 16.54 -3.41
CA ALA A 125 3.53 16.55 -3.99
C ALA A 125 4.57 17.36 -3.18
N ARG A 126 4.15 18.48 -2.55
CA ARG A 126 5.04 19.27 -1.69
C ARG A 126 5.41 18.52 -0.40
N ALA A 127 4.45 17.81 0.20
CA ALA A 127 4.71 17.01 1.39
C ALA A 127 5.63 15.83 1.07
N GLU A 128 5.40 15.14 -0.05
CA GLU A 128 6.29 14.06 -0.51
C GLU A 128 7.72 14.56 -0.67
N LYS A 129 7.92 15.67 -1.40
CA LYS A 129 9.24 16.27 -1.59
C LYS A 129 9.89 16.64 -0.27
N HIS A 130 9.14 17.28 0.61
CA HIS A 130 9.63 17.71 1.92
C HIS A 130 10.09 16.52 2.78
N VAL A 131 9.31 15.43 2.81
CA VAL A 131 9.67 14.20 3.55
C VAL A 131 10.91 13.53 2.97
N LEU A 132 11.07 13.52 1.64
CA LEU A 132 12.23 12.91 0.98
C LEU A 132 13.52 13.74 1.17
N GLU A 133 13.41 15.05 1.31
CA GLU A 133 14.54 15.96 1.49
C GLU A 133 14.96 16.12 2.96
N GLN A 134 14.10 15.78 3.91
CA GLN A 134 14.39 15.93 5.32
C GLN A 134 15.03 14.67 5.92
N THR A 135 16.12 14.89 6.65
CA THR A 135 16.60 13.89 7.61
C THR A 135 15.62 13.86 8.78
N PRO A 136 15.02 12.70 9.12
CA PRO A 136 14.14 12.63 10.27
C PRO A 136 14.84 13.17 11.52
N PRO A 137 14.16 13.96 12.37
CA PRO A 137 14.74 14.39 13.62
C PRO A 137 15.08 13.16 14.47
N PRO A 138 16.11 13.23 15.33
CA PRO A 138 16.41 12.13 16.24
C PRO A 138 15.18 11.79 17.08
N TRP A 139 14.93 10.51 17.27
CA TRP A 139 13.82 10.05 18.10
C TRP A 139 13.95 10.62 19.50
N PRO A 140 12.85 11.11 20.11
CA PRO A 140 12.90 11.59 21.48
C PRO A 140 13.28 10.44 22.39
N SER A 141 14.28 10.66 23.26
CA SER A 141 14.60 9.75 24.34
C SER A 141 13.52 9.86 25.41
N LEU A 142 12.58 8.92 25.39
CA LEU A 142 11.56 8.82 26.45
C LEU A 142 11.96 7.71 27.40
N GLU A 143 11.85 7.98 28.70
CA GLU A 143 11.99 6.93 29.69
C GLU A 143 10.88 5.89 29.49
N THR A 144 11.25 4.61 29.52
CA THR A 144 10.26 3.54 29.51
C THR A 144 9.42 3.67 30.78
N PRO A 145 8.09 3.81 30.67
CA PRO A 145 7.26 3.97 31.84
C PRO A 145 7.46 2.79 32.82
N SER A 146 7.89 3.08 34.03
CA SER A 146 7.76 2.12 35.14
C SER A 146 6.27 1.84 35.34
N VAL A 147 5.94 0.68 35.91
CA VAL A 147 4.53 0.25 36.11
C VAL A 147 3.70 1.41 36.60
N SER A 148 2.90 2.02 35.73
CA SER A 148 2.01 3.07 36.15
C SER A 148 0.83 2.49 36.91
N ALA A 149 0.28 3.28 37.83
CA ALA A 149 -0.93 2.91 38.55
C ALA A 149 -2.11 2.53 37.63
N GLY A 150 -2.05 2.95 36.34
CA GLY A 150 -3.05 2.63 35.35
C GLY A 150 -3.00 1.16 34.90
N TRP A 151 -1.86 0.69 34.47
CA TRP A 151 -1.68 -0.67 33.94
C TRP A 151 -1.59 -1.73 35.04
N GLY A 152 -1.27 -1.36 36.27
CA GLY A 152 -1.28 -2.27 37.43
C GLY A 152 -2.65 -2.84 37.78
N ALA A 153 -3.74 -2.25 37.31
CA ALA A 153 -5.08 -2.76 37.45
C ALA A 153 -5.39 -3.96 36.47
N TYR A 154 -4.52 -4.19 35.48
CA TYR A 154 -4.71 -5.23 34.46
C TYR A 154 -3.64 -6.31 34.62
N SER A 155 -4.05 -7.58 34.71
CA SER A 155 -3.14 -8.72 34.88
C SER A 155 -2.09 -8.83 33.75
N ALA A 156 -2.42 -8.42 32.52
CA ALA A 156 -1.53 -8.40 31.38
C ALA A 156 -0.91 -7.02 31.08
N GLY A 157 -1.16 -6.01 31.92
CA GLY A 157 -0.77 -4.63 31.63
C GLY A 157 0.75 -4.46 31.49
N GLN A 158 1.52 -4.99 32.42
CA GLN A 158 2.98 -4.94 32.36
C GLN A 158 3.54 -5.71 31.17
N ALA A 159 2.98 -6.87 30.85
CA ALA A 159 3.40 -7.67 29.71
C ALA A 159 3.14 -6.93 28.38
N LEU A 160 2.04 -6.17 28.28
CA LEU A 160 1.75 -5.33 27.13
C LEU A 160 2.79 -4.21 26.98
N LEU A 161 3.08 -3.46 28.04
CA LEU A 161 4.08 -2.39 28.00
C LEU A 161 5.47 -2.91 27.63
N ASN A 162 5.89 -4.05 28.21
CA ASN A 162 7.17 -4.67 27.89
C ASN A 162 7.27 -5.09 26.41
N ARG A 163 6.19 -5.61 25.82
CA ARG A 163 6.15 -5.95 24.41
C ARG A 163 6.20 -4.72 23.50
N LEU A 164 5.51 -3.64 23.89
CA LEU A 164 5.55 -2.38 23.15
C LEU A 164 6.96 -1.78 23.17
N SER A 165 7.60 -1.70 24.35
CA SER A 165 8.95 -1.17 24.48
C SER A 165 10.03 -2.02 23.83
N SER A 166 9.80 -3.33 23.66
CA SER A 166 10.70 -4.22 22.92
C SER A 166 10.45 -4.25 21.41
N GLY A 167 9.63 -3.34 20.87
CA GLY A 167 9.37 -3.24 19.43
C GLY A 167 8.38 -4.28 18.87
N GLN A 168 7.72 -5.06 19.72
CA GLN A 168 6.69 -6.01 19.28
C GLN A 168 5.38 -5.28 18.97
N SER A 169 4.50 -5.93 18.21
CA SER A 169 3.18 -5.41 17.82
C SER A 169 2.04 -6.21 18.46
N PRO A 170 1.88 -6.16 19.79
CA PRO A 170 0.80 -6.86 20.46
C PRO A 170 -0.55 -6.27 20.07
N ARG A 171 -1.59 -7.12 20.03
CA ARG A 171 -2.98 -6.70 19.88
C ARG A 171 -3.67 -6.85 21.23
N ALA A 172 -4.33 -5.79 21.68
CA ALA A 172 -5.05 -5.79 22.95
C ALA A 172 -6.34 -4.98 22.84
N VAL A 173 -7.35 -5.38 23.59
CA VAL A 173 -8.56 -4.60 23.86
C VAL A 173 -8.51 -4.21 25.32
N VAL A 174 -8.62 -2.91 25.60
CA VAL A 174 -8.57 -2.37 26.95
C VAL A 174 -9.88 -1.65 27.25
N THR A 175 -10.54 -2.06 28.33
CA THR A 175 -11.73 -1.37 28.83
C THR A 175 -11.35 -0.63 30.10
N ALA A 176 -11.49 0.69 30.09
CA ALA A 176 -11.13 1.54 31.23
C ALA A 176 -12.06 2.76 31.35
N LEU A 177 -12.18 3.30 32.55
CA LEU A 177 -12.80 4.61 32.77
C LEU A 177 -11.95 5.71 32.13
N ARG A 178 -12.58 6.80 31.66
CA ARG A 178 -11.90 7.89 30.94
C ARG A 178 -10.60 8.39 31.59
N PRO A 179 -10.53 8.69 32.90
CA PRO A 179 -9.29 9.16 33.49
C PRO A 179 -8.16 8.13 33.47
N LEU A 180 -8.52 6.85 33.65
CA LEU A 180 -7.58 5.74 33.61
C LEU A 180 -7.12 5.46 32.18
N MET A 181 -8.04 5.55 31.20
CA MET A 181 -7.75 5.37 29.77
C MET A 181 -6.68 6.35 29.29
N ARG A 182 -6.75 7.62 29.67
CA ARG A 182 -5.73 8.63 29.29
C ARG A 182 -4.35 8.22 29.78
N ARG A 183 -4.22 7.75 31.04
CA ARG A 183 -2.94 7.28 31.60
C ARG A 183 -2.44 6.04 30.87
N CYS A 184 -3.29 5.04 30.69
CA CYS A 184 -2.94 3.82 29.96
C CYS A 184 -2.46 4.13 28.54
N LEU A 185 -3.13 5.05 27.84
CA LEU A 185 -2.76 5.47 26.52
C LEU A 185 -1.41 6.19 26.50
N SER A 186 -1.19 7.14 27.42
CA SER A 186 0.08 7.87 27.54
C SER A 186 1.26 6.92 27.76
N ASP A 187 1.13 5.95 28.65
CA ASP A 187 2.17 4.96 28.92
C ASP A 187 2.43 4.04 27.72
N ALA A 188 1.37 3.60 27.03
CA ALA A 188 1.50 2.79 25.82
C ALA A 188 2.19 3.55 24.68
N VAL A 189 1.89 4.85 24.54
CA VAL A 189 2.58 5.77 23.61
C VAL A 189 4.06 5.87 23.98
N ALA A 190 4.37 6.18 25.24
CA ALA A 190 5.75 6.31 25.70
C ALA A 190 6.54 5.01 25.50
N ALA A 191 5.98 3.85 25.83
CA ALA A 191 6.58 2.54 25.61
C ALA A 191 6.83 2.25 24.12
N THR A 192 5.92 2.67 23.24
CA THR A 192 6.08 2.49 21.80
C THR A 192 7.15 3.41 21.22
N VAL A 193 7.13 4.69 21.61
CA VAL A 193 8.11 5.68 21.14
C VAL A 193 9.52 5.35 21.65
N SER A 194 9.68 4.84 22.89
CA SER A 194 10.98 4.40 23.39
C SER A 194 11.59 3.24 22.61
N SER A 195 10.77 2.47 21.87
CA SER A 195 11.24 1.43 20.94
C SER A 195 11.63 1.96 19.55
N GLY A 196 11.64 3.27 19.34
CA GLY A 196 11.96 3.89 18.05
C GLY A 196 10.81 3.84 17.01
N ARG A 197 9.56 3.67 17.45
CA ARG A 197 8.39 3.58 16.55
C ARG A 197 7.46 4.76 16.74
N SER A 198 6.81 5.17 15.68
CA SER A 198 5.73 6.16 15.69
C SER A 198 4.42 5.56 16.18
N VAL A 199 3.51 6.43 16.66
CA VAL A 199 2.18 6.07 17.14
C VAL A 199 1.14 6.87 16.39
N ILE A 200 0.07 6.21 15.96
CA ILE A 200 -1.13 6.85 15.42
C ILE A 200 -2.27 6.57 16.40
N ILE A 201 -2.92 7.63 16.88
CA ILE A 201 -4.10 7.54 17.75
C ILE A 201 -5.31 7.99 16.94
N VAL A 202 -6.29 7.09 16.82
CA VAL A 202 -7.57 7.39 16.16
C VAL A 202 -8.64 7.54 17.22
N THR A 203 -9.31 8.70 17.25
CA THR A 203 -10.40 8.99 18.20
C THR A 203 -11.70 9.23 17.46
N SER A 204 -12.83 8.93 18.09
CA SER A 204 -14.16 9.23 17.54
C SER A 204 -14.54 10.71 17.65
N THR A 205 -13.87 11.45 18.54
CA THR A 205 -14.08 12.89 18.78
C THR A 205 -12.73 13.57 18.88
N GLY A 206 -12.63 14.79 18.38
CA GLY A 206 -11.41 15.60 18.42
C GLY A 206 -11.10 16.24 19.80
N GLU A 207 -11.52 15.61 20.91
CA GLU A 207 -11.25 16.04 22.28
C GLU A 207 -10.05 15.29 22.89
#